data_e3041360bf38dad8af768e9b1e5021b0
#
_entry.id   e3041360bf38dad8af768e9b1e5021b0
#
_cell.length_a   1.000
_cell.length_b   1.000
_cell.length_c   1.000
_cell.angle_alpha   90.00
_cell.angle_beta   90.00
_cell.angle_gamma   90.00
#
_symmetry.space_group_name_H-M   'P 1'
#
loop_
_entity.id
_entity.type
_entity.pdbx_description
1 polymer ?
#
loop_
_entity_poly.entity_id
_entity_poly.type
_entity_poly.pdbx_seq_one_letter_code
_entity_poly.pdbx_strand_id
1 'polypeptide(L)' 'MVNMTIDNPSEELKDRRIKNAEKMCRDSITDWAKNYWYNVFSILCKKYDREDYFRKVIN' A
#
# COMPACT_ATOMS: atom_id res chain seq x y z
N MET A 1 -7.76 23.74 -11.50
CA MET A 1 -7.55 23.25 -11.56
C MET A 1 -7.10 22.48 -11.56
N VAL A 2 -6.96 22.08 -11.43
CA VAL A 2 -6.70 21.30 -11.48
C VAL A 2 -6.17 20.51 -11.54
N ASN A 3 -5.87 20.05 -11.41
CA ASN A 3 -5.49 19.18 -11.42
C ASN A 3 -5.05 18.31 -11.60
N MET A 4 -5.07 18.09 -11.82
CA MET A 4 -4.77 17.27 -12.00
C MET A 4 -3.87 16.51 -11.82
N THR A 5 -3.24 16.47 -11.81
CA THR A 5 -2.23 15.98 -11.50
C THR A 5 -2.24 15.00 -10.51
N ILE A 6 -2.95 14.41 -10.50
CA ILE A 6 -3.21 13.48 -9.73
C ILE A 6 -2.36 12.33 -9.73
N ASP A 7 -1.59 12.12 -10.69
CA ASP A 7 -0.79 10.96 -10.84
C ASP A 7 0.47 10.96 -10.01
N ASN A 8 0.76 12.06 -9.36
CA ASN A 8 1.98 12.17 -8.57
C ASN A 8 1.70 12.51 -7.13
N PRO A 9 1.25 11.55 -6.34
CA PRO A 9 1.00 11.83 -4.95
C PRO A 9 2.31 12.14 -4.23
N SER A 10 2.23 12.91 -3.18
CA SER A 10 3.39 13.25 -2.39
C SER A 10 3.95 12.00 -1.71
N GLU A 11 5.20 12.08 -1.24
CA GLU A 11 5.80 10.95 -0.53
C GLU A 11 5.02 10.62 0.72
N GLU A 12 4.51 11.63 1.38
CA GLU A 12 3.68 11.44 2.55
C GLU A 12 2.43 10.63 2.25
N LEU A 13 1.80 10.96 1.13
CA LEU A 13 0.57 10.29 0.74
C LEU A 13 0.86 8.85 0.33
N LYS A 14 1.98 8.62 -0.33
CA LYS A 14 2.38 7.27 -0.71
C LYS A 14 2.57 6.41 0.54
N ASP A 15 3.29 6.95 1.51
CA ASP A 15 3.52 6.22 2.76
C ASP A 15 2.21 5.93 3.46
N ARG A 16 1.32 6.89 3.49
CA ARG A 16 0.03 6.72 4.15
C ARG A 16 -0.77 5.60 3.49
N ARG A 17 -0.78 5.58 2.17
CA ARG A 17 -1.52 4.54 1.45
C ARG A 17 -0.94 3.16 1.70
N ILE A 18 0.38 3.06 1.70
CA ILE A 18 1.06 1.80 1.94
C ILE A 18 0.78 1.31 3.36
N LYS A 19 0.91 2.20 4.33
CA LYS A 19 0.70 1.82 5.72
C LYS A 19 -0.75 1.48 6.00
N ASN A 20 -1.66 2.15 5.30
CA ASN A 20 -3.07 1.83 5.45
C ASN A 20 -3.37 0.42 4.94
N ALA A 21 -2.81 0.07 3.79
CA ALA A 21 -3.00 -1.27 3.24
C ALA A 21 -2.38 -2.33 4.17
N GLU A 22 -1.21 -2.02 4.73
CA GLU A 22 -0.57 -2.92 5.66
C GLU A 22 -1.44 -3.14 6.88
N LYS A 23 -1.98 -2.07 7.42
CA LYS A 23 -2.84 -2.15 8.58
C LYS A 23 -4.09 -2.96 8.30
N MET A 24 -4.72 -2.72 7.14
CA MET A 24 -5.91 -3.46 6.77
C MET A 24 -5.61 -4.95 6.61
N CYS A 25 -4.46 -5.27 6.08
CA CYS A 25 -4.05 -6.65 5.93
C CYS A 25 -3.90 -7.31 7.30
N ARG A 26 -3.25 -6.61 8.22
CA ARG A 26 -3.02 -7.12 9.55
C ARG A 26 -4.31 -7.30 10.34
N ASP A 27 -5.23 -6.35 10.19
CA ASP A 27 -6.48 -6.35 10.94
C ASP A 27 -7.58 -7.20 10.34
N SER A 28 -7.38 -7.70 9.13
CA SER A 28 -8.41 -8.52 8.48
C SER A 28 -8.59 -9.84 9.21
N ILE A 29 -9.83 -10.24 9.35
CA ILE A 29 -10.14 -11.47 10.05
C ILE A 29 -10.49 -12.63 9.12
N THR A 30 -10.75 -12.37 7.86
CA THR A 30 -11.03 -13.44 6.91
C THR A 30 -9.85 -13.61 5.96
N ASP A 31 -9.68 -14.83 5.47
CA ASP A 31 -8.62 -15.10 4.51
C ASP A 31 -8.80 -14.28 3.25
N TRP A 32 -10.05 -14.14 2.82
CA TRP A 32 -10.37 -13.37 1.64
C TRP A 32 -9.87 -11.94 1.77
N ALA A 33 -10.20 -11.30 2.89
CA ALA A 33 -9.82 -9.92 3.11
C ALA A 33 -8.31 -9.77 3.25
N LYS A 34 -7.67 -10.72 3.93
CA LYS A 34 -6.22 -10.69 4.08
C LYS A 34 -5.54 -10.78 2.72
N ASN A 35 -6.00 -11.68 1.87
CA ASN A 35 -5.42 -11.82 0.54
C ASN A 35 -5.63 -10.58 -0.29
N TYR A 36 -6.82 -10.01 -0.20
CA TYR A 36 -7.13 -8.79 -0.93
C TYR A 36 -6.17 -7.66 -0.53
N TRP A 37 -6.05 -7.42 0.76
CA TRP A 37 -5.21 -6.32 1.24
C TRP A 37 -3.73 -6.58 1.06
N TYR A 38 -3.34 -7.86 1.14
CA TYR A 38 -1.96 -8.23 0.87
C TYR A 38 -1.60 -7.86 -0.58
N ASN A 39 -2.50 -8.15 -1.50
CA ASN A 39 -2.26 -7.81 -2.90
C ASN A 39 -2.22 -6.31 -3.10
N VAL A 40 -3.10 -5.58 -2.45
CA VAL A 40 -3.10 -4.12 -2.54
C VAL A 40 -1.79 -3.57 -2.00
N PHE A 41 -1.35 -4.07 -0.86
CA PHE A 41 -0.10 -3.65 -0.24
C PHE A 41 1.09 -3.92 -1.18
N SER A 42 1.12 -5.11 -1.76
CA SER A 42 2.18 -5.48 -2.68
C SER A 42 2.21 -4.57 -3.91
N ILE A 43 1.04 -4.34 -4.48
CA ILE A 43 0.93 -3.49 -5.66
C ILE A 43 1.37 -2.07 -5.38
N LEU A 44 0.96 -1.53 -4.22
CA LEU A 44 1.34 -0.18 -3.86
C LEU A 44 2.83 -0.06 -3.64
N CYS A 45 3.44 -1.03 -2.98
CA CYS A 45 4.88 -1.00 -2.75
C CYS A 45 5.64 -1.06 -4.07
N LYS A 46 5.16 -1.88 -4.98
CA LYS A 46 5.80 -1.98 -6.28
C LYS A 46 5.62 -0.68 -7.07
N LYS A 47 4.41 -0.16 -7.08
CA LYS A 47 4.09 1.04 -7.83
C LYS A 47 4.87 2.26 -7.33
N TYR A 48 5.06 2.36 -6.02
CA TYR A 48 5.74 3.51 -5.43
C TYR A 48 7.21 3.25 -5.14
N ASP A 49 7.73 2.13 -5.68
CA ASP A 49 9.15 1.81 -5.52
C ASP A 49 9.54 1.65 -4.05
N ARG A 50 8.71 0.93 -3.34
CA ARG A 50 8.95 0.64 -1.92
C ARG A 50 9.04 -0.84 -1.68
N GLU A 51 9.67 -1.57 -2.59
CA GLU A 51 9.77 -3.02 -2.47
C GLU A 51 10.62 -3.42 -1.26
N ASP A 52 11.56 -2.57 -0.89
CA ASP A 52 12.38 -2.85 0.29
C ASP A 52 11.50 -2.93 1.52
N TYR A 53 10.59 -1.99 1.64
CA TYR A 53 9.67 -1.97 2.76
C TYR A 53 8.77 -3.20 2.76
N PHE A 54 8.28 -3.56 1.59
CA PHE A 54 7.43 -4.73 1.45
C PHE A 54 8.14 -5.97 1.95
N ARG A 55 9.37 -6.19 1.49
CA ARG A 55 10.16 -7.34 1.91
C ARG A 55 10.42 -7.36 3.40
N LYS A 56 10.65 -6.18 3.95
CA LYS A 56 10.92 -6.05 5.36
C LYS A 56 9.70 -6.44 6.20
N VAL A 57 8.54 -6.04 5.74
CA VAL A 57 7.30 -6.30 6.48
C VAL A 57 6.87 -7.76 6.41
N ILE A 58 6.99 -8.37 5.25
CA ILE A 58 6.52 -9.74 5.09
C ILE A 58 7.50 -10.78 5.58
N ASN A 59 8.71 -10.38 5.87
CA ASN A 59 9.66 -11.30 6.46
C ASN A 59 9.53 -11.26 7.96
#